data_990db91d9a6aef426c6612d6520987f0
#
_entry.id   990db91d9a6aef426c6612d6520987f0
#
_cell.length_a   1.000
_cell.length_b   1.000
_cell.length_c   1.000
_cell.angle_alpha   90.00
_cell.angle_beta   90.00
_cell.angle_gamma   90.00
#
_symmetry.space_group_name_H-M   'P 1'
#
loop_
_entity.id
_entity.type
_entity.pdbx_description
1 polymer ?
#
loop_
_entity_poly.entity_id
_entity_poly.type
_entity_poly.pdbx_seq_one_letter_code
_entity_poly.pdbx_strand_id
1 'polypeptide(L)'
;MRRAGQLIAWILVAPTLVVAPQAAPAQEQVVKDGYEALVGLFREWRTFERPPLRDGAPDYTAATFERRHAELAALRARLRGIDYSKWPVAQQVDYRIVLAEMNGLDFYIRVLKPWTRDPAFYKSLYTEQSDTPAHEGPTHHAAIELWTYSFPLDAASESRLAAELHGIPPLLAQARGNLTGNARDLWVTGAGTMRQQTKDLEELDRRVPKAGTELKHAIRAAIAATNEFADWLDSQAPSKNGPSGIGKENYTWALRNVHLVPMTWEEEVTLLERELARAHASLRLEEHRNRALPQLPVAASADEYRRRAEDAATKYIAFLKSQDILPMRDYMDPALRAHFGKYQPEATREFFDMATHREPMTLYTHFYHWFDLARMREEPHPSPIRRDALLYNIWDSRAEGMATNMEEMMMHAGLYDDNPRAREIVWILLAQRAARGLASLHAQANEFTLKQAKDFQVKWTPRGWMRPDLDLVGFEQQLYLRQPGYGTSYVTGKYLLERLMTDRATQLGDAFTLSRWFDEVNRAGMVPVELIRWELTGIGDELPAATN
;
A
#
# COMPACT_ATOMS: atom_id res chain seq x y z
N MET A 1 99.41 -1.33 -29.33
CA MET A 1 99.13 -2.75 -29.31
C MET A 1 97.66 -2.97 -29.06
N ARG A 2 96.98 -3.47 -30.07
CA ARG A 2 95.53 -3.64 -30.13
C ARG A 2 95.09 -4.89 -29.44
N ARG A 3 94.02 -4.84 -28.61
CA ARG A 3 93.27 -6.05 -28.26
C ARG A 3 91.79 -5.78 -28.58
N ALA A 4 91.23 -6.62 -29.43
CA ALA A 4 89.86 -6.69 -29.82
C ALA A 4 89.00 -7.29 -28.68
N GLY A 5 87.91 -6.66 -28.37
CA GLY A 5 86.88 -7.16 -27.48
C GLY A 5 85.68 -7.69 -28.28
N GLN A 6 85.31 -8.94 -28.09
CA GLN A 6 84.12 -9.57 -28.67
C GLN A 6 82.88 -9.14 -27.88
N LEU A 7 81.91 -8.62 -28.61
CA LEU A 7 80.56 -8.41 -28.12
C LEU A 7 79.78 -9.73 -28.25
N ILE A 8 79.30 -10.26 -27.12
CA ILE A 8 78.32 -11.35 -27.06
C ILE A 8 76.97 -10.73 -26.94
N ALA A 9 76.12 -10.83 -27.99
CA ALA A 9 74.75 -10.43 -27.98
C ALA A 9 73.88 -11.51 -27.27
N TRP A 10 73.27 -11.12 -26.17
CA TRP A 10 72.23 -11.92 -25.52
C TRP A 10 70.88 -11.65 -26.17
N ILE A 11 70.29 -12.64 -26.81
CA ILE A 11 68.93 -12.60 -27.32
C ILE A 11 68.02 -12.97 -26.11
N LEU A 12 67.32 -11.97 -25.59
CA LEU A 12 66.23 -12.15 -24.63
C LEU A 12 64.99 -12.62 -25.41
N VAL A 13 64.70 -13.93 -25.26
CA VAL A 13 63.41 -14.48 -25.69
C VAL A 13 62.40 -14.18 -24.57
N ALA A 14 61.53 -13.21 -24.79
CA ALA A 14 60.39 -12.95 -23.91
C ALA A 14 59.34 -14.09 -24.09
N PRO A 15 58.84 -14.73 -23.02
CA PRO A 15 57.72 -15.64 -23.16
C PRO A 15 56.47 -14.83 -23.47
N THR A 16 55.87 -15.01 -24.62
CA THR A 16 54.52 -14.53 -24.96
C THR A 16 53.55 -15.34 -24.09
N LEU A 17 53.02 -14.71 -23.03
CA LEU A 17 51.86 -15.20 -22.30
C LEU A 17 50.64 -15.11 -23.27
N VAL A 18 50.26 -16.24 -23.83
CA VAL A 18 48.97 -16.42 -24.48
C VAL A 18 47.94 -16.41 -23.35
N VAL A 19 47.30 -15.24 -23.11
CA VAL A 19 46.10 -15.15 -22.29
C VAL A 19 45.00 -15.83 -23.09
N ALA A 20 44.68 -17.06 -22.75
CA ALA A 20 43.50 -17.73 -23.24
C ALA A 20 42.28 -16.87 -22.83
N PRO A 21 41.28 -16.61 -23.73
CA PRO A 21 40.06 -15.95 -23.33
C PRO A 21 39.41 -16.82 -22.23
N GLN A 22 39.33 -16.29 -21.02
CA GLN A 22 38.50 -16.89 -19.99
C GLN A 22 37.09 -16.96 -20.54
N ALA A 23 36.61 -18.17 -20.79
CA ALA A 23 35.20 -18.39 -21.06
C ALA A 23 34.42 -17.76 -19.93
N ALA A 24 33.61 -16.77 -20.22
CA ALA A 24 32.59 -16.27 -19.29
C ALA A 24 31.82 -17.52 -18.80
N PRO A 25 31.67 -17.70 -17.51
CA PRO A 25 31.40 -19.02 -17.01
C PRO A 25 30.00 -19.48 -17.37
N ALA A 26 29.87 -20.75 -17.71
CA ALA A 26 28.58 -21.43 -17.88
C ALA A 26 27.56 -21.08 -16.74
N GLN A 27 28.05 -20.72 -15.59
CA GLN A 27 27.29 -20.28 -14.42
C GLN A 27 26.57 -18.92 -14.64
N GLU A 28 27.19 -17.95 -15.31
CA GLU A 28 26.55 -16.65 -15.60
C GLU A 28 25.41 -16.82 -16.61
N GLN A 29 25.57 -17.70 -17.60
CA GLN A 29 24.52 -18.02 -18.55
C GLN A 29 23.37 -18.78 -17.89
N VAL A 30 23.64 -19.76 -17.01
CA VAL A 30 22.62 -20.51 -16.26
C VAL A 30 21.82 -19.59 -15.33
N VAL A 31 22.48 -18.63 -14.67
CA VAL A 31 21.80 -17.61 -13.82
C VAL A 31 20.90 -16.73 -14.67
N LYS A 32 21.37 -16.28 -15.83
CA LYS A 32 20.57 -15.46 -16.75
C LYS A 32 19.36 -16.22 -17.27
N ASP A 33 19.54 -17.45 -17.72
CA ASP A 33 18.44 -18.28 -18.24
C ASP A 33 17.42 -18.60 -17.13
N GLY A 34 17.86 -18.82 -15.90
CA GLY A 34 17.01 -19.04 -14.74
C GLY A 34 16.18 -17.81 -14.36
N TYR A 35 16.78 -16.61 -14.37
CA TYR A 35 16.07 -15.37 -14.08
C TYR A 35 15.05 -15.01 -15.17
N GLU A 36 15.37 -15.22 -16.45
CA GLU A 36 14.41 -15.04 -17.56
C GLU A 36 13.23 -16.03 -17.43
N ALA A 37 13.46 -17.23 -16.94
CA ALA A 37 12.40 -18.19 -16.64
C ALA A 37 11.48 -17.68 -15.50
N LEU A 38 12.03 -17.05 -14.46
CA LEU A 38 11.25 -16.41 -13.40
C LEU A 38 10.40 -15.27 -13.95
N VAL A 39 10.98 -14.37 -14.77
CA VAL A 39 10.25 -13.27 -15.41
C VAL A 39 9.13 -13.79 -16.32
N GLY A 40 9.40 -14.85 -17.07
CA GLY A 40 8.38 -15.51 -17.90
C GLY A 40 7.24 -16.07 -17.06
N LEU A 41 7.56 -16.76 -15.97
CA LEU A 41 6.57 -17.30 -15.02
C LEU A 41 5.76 -16.19 -14.35
N PHE A 42 6.37 -15.07 -14.01
CA PHE A 42 5.68 -13.91 -13.42
C PHE A 42 4.68 -13.29 -14.42
N ARG A 43 5.03 -13.15 -15.68
CA ARG A 43 4.10 -12.66 -16.72
C ARG A 43 2.91 -13.61 -16.91
N GLU A 44 3.16 -14.92 -16.91
CA GLU A 44 2.10 -15.94 -16.94
C GLU A 44 1.21 -15.85 -15.70
N TRP A 45 1.82 -15.70 -14.51
CA TRP A 45 1.14 -15.46 -13.25
C TRP A 45 0.22 -14.22 -13.31
N ARG A 46 0.69 -13.09 -13.77
CA ARG A 46 -0.11 -11.84 -13.88
C ARG A 46 -1.28 -11.98 -14.86
N THR A 47 -1.14 -12.82 -15.87
CA THR A 47 -2.25 -13.17 -16.78
C THR A 47 -3.22 -14.14 -16.11
N PHE A 48 -2.70 -15.17 -15.47
CA PHE A 48 -3.47 -16.17 -14.75
C PHE A 48 -4.25 -15.56 -13.59
N GLU A 49 -3.70 -14.60 -12.87
CA GLU A 49 -4.32 -13.99 -11.71
C GLU A 49 -5.67 -13.35 -12.04
N ARG A 50 -5.85 -12.83 -13.22
CA ARG A 50 -7.14 -12.31 -13.70
C ARG A 50 -8.14 -13.46 -13.94
N PRO A 51 -9.32 -13.44 -13.29
CA PRO A 51 -10.34 -14.46 -13.54
C PRO A 51 -10.90 -14.35 -14.96
N PRO A 52 -11.38 -15.44 -15.55
CA PRO A 52 -12.09 -15.38 -16.83
C PRO A 52 -13.36 -14.52 -16.70
N LEU A 53 -13.86 -14.02 -17.82
CA LEU A 53 -15.12 -13.30 -17.83
C LEU A 53 -16.31 -14.27 -17.96
N ARG A 54 -17.38 -13.93 -17.24
CA ARG A 54 -18.70 -14.55 -17.36
C ARG A 54 -19.74 -13.46 -17.50
N ASP A 55 -20.48 -13.48 -18.59
CA ASP A 55 -21.49 -12.46 -18.92
C ASP A 55 -20.96 -11.01 -18.90
N GLY A 56 -19.68 -10.82 -19.24
CA GLY A 56 -19.00 -9.53 -19.27
C GLY A 56 -18.41 -9.07 -17.92
N ALA A 57 -18.59 -9.83 -16.85
CA ALA A 57 -17.99 -9.56 -15.53
C ALA A 57 -16.97 -10.65 -15.16
N PRO A 58 -16.00 -10.36 -14.25
CA PRO A 58 -15.09 -11.38 -13.73
C PRO A 58 -15.86 -12.54 -13.07
N ASP A 59 -15.46 -13.78 -13.38
CA ASP A 59 -16.09 -14.98 -12.80
C ASP A 59 -15.52 -15.29 -11.42
N TYR A 60 -16.27 -14.91 -10.39
CA TYR A 60 -15.97 -15.19 -9.00
C TYR A 60 -16.76 -16.37 -8.41
N THR A 61 -17.22 -17.29 -9.25
CA THR A 61 -17.93 -18.49 -8.78
C THR A 61 -17.00 -19.45 -8.05
N ALA A 62 -17.54 -20.23 -7.12
CA ALA A 62 -16.80 -21.25 -6.37
C ALA A 62 -16.10 -22.24 -7.31
N ALA A 63 -16.79 -22.71 -8.37
CA ALA A 63 -16.21 -23.64 -9.34
C ALA A 63 -14.98 -23.06 -10.07
N THR A 64 -15.01 -21.77 -10.38
CA THR A 64 -13.86 -21.10 -10.99
C THR A 64 -12.69 -21.02 -10.01
N PHE A 65 -12.93 -20.68 -8.74
CA PHE A 65 -11.85 -20.64 -7.74
C PHE A 65 -11.29 -22.02 -7.40
N GLU A 66 -12.10 -23.06 -7.33
CA GLU A 66 -11.62 -24.44 -7.14
C GLU A 66 -10.66 -24.87 -8.26
N ARG A 67 -11.04 -24.64 -9.51
CA ARG A 67 -10.17 -24.93 -10.68
C ARG A 67 -8.88 -24.10 -10.60
N ARG A 68 -8.98 -22.79 -10.38
CA ARG A 68 -7.83 -21.89 -10.30
C ARG A 68 -6.89 -22.23 -9.15
N HIS A 69 -7.40 -22.76 -8.04
CA HIS A 69 -6.55 -23.20 -6.93
C HIS A 69 -5.69 -24.42 -7.33
N ALA A 70 -6.26 -25.36 -8.09
CA ALA A 70 -5.48 -26.47 -8.63
C ALA A 70 -4.42 -26.01 -9.66
N GLU A 71 -4.76 -25.07 -10.53
CA GLU A 71 -3.83 -24.46 -11.49
C GLU A 71 -2.72 -23.65 -10.80
N LEU A 72 -3.04 -22.92 -9.73
CA LEU A 72 -2.07 -22.21 -8.90
C LEU A 72 -1.02 -23.15 -8.30
N ALA A 73 -1.43 -24.35 -7.86
CA ALA A 73 -0.51 -25.34 -7.34
C ALA A 73 0.57 -25.74 -8.37
N ALA A 74 0.20 -25.83 -9.66
CA ALA A 74 1.14 -26.11 -10.74
C ALA A 74 2.12 -24.94 -10.97
N LEU A 75 1.65 -23.67 -10.94
CA LEU A 75 2.52 -22.49 -11.05
C LEU A 75 3.52 -22.43 -9.89
N ARG A 76 3.05 -22.67 -8.65
CA ARG A 76 3.92 -22.75 -7.47
C ARG A 76 4.94 -23.89 -7.56
N ALA A 77 4.59 -25.03 -8.11
CA ALA A 77 5.52 -26.13 -8.33
C ALA A 77 6.61 -25.75 -9.34
N ARG A 78 6.27 -25.04 -10.39
CA ARG A 78 7.25 -24.52 -11.37
C ARG A 78 8.16 -23.48 -10.74
N LEU A 79 7.65 -22.56 -9.92
CA LEU A 79 8.44 -21.59 -9.19
C LEU A 79 9.46 -22.29 -8.28
N ARG A 80 9.04 -23.29 -7.50
CA ARG A 80 9.94 -24.09 -6.65
C ARG A 80 11.01 -24.87 -7.41
N GLY A 81 10.79 -25.17 -8.68
CA GLY A 81 11.77 -25.80 -9.56
C GLY A 81 12.90 -24.87 -10.01
N ILE A 82 12.81 -23.56 -9.74
CA ILE A 82 13.84 -22.59 -10.11
C ILE A 82 14.87 -22.49 -8.99
N ASP A 83 16.11 -22.90 -9.25
CA ASP A 83 17.23 -22.71 -8.31
C ASP A 83 17.75 -21.26 -8.41
N TYR A 84 17.35 -20.43 -7.45
CA TYR A 84 17.75 -19.04 -7.33
C TYR A 84 18.90 -18.80 -6.33
N SER A 85 19.39 -19.84 -5.67
CA SER A 85 20.33 -19.73 -4.54
C SER A 85 21.65 -19.03 -4.88
N LYS A 86 22.05 -19.06 -6.15
CA LYS A 86 23.30 -18.45 -6.64
C LYS A 86 23.10 -17.12 -7.37
N TRP A 87 21.87 -16.61 -7.39
CA TRP A 87 21.60 -15.34 -8.06
C TRP A 87 22.08 -14.14 -7.23
N PRO A 88 22.30 -12.98 -7.86
CA PRO A 88 22.45 -11.72 -7.13
C PRO A 88 21.25 -11.47 -6.20
N VAL A 89 21.48 -10.84 -5.04
CA VAL A 89 20.43 -10.65 -4.02
C VAL A 89 19.19 -9.97 -4.59
N ALA A 90 19.35 -8.96 -5.44
CA ALA A 90 18.20 -8.28 -6.08
C ALA A 90 17.30 -9.24 -6.88
N GLN A 91 17.87 -10.24 -7.57
CA GLN A 91 17.11 -11.25 -8.28
C GLN A 91 16.50 -12.30 -7.34
N GLN A 92 17.19 -12.62 -6.23
CA GLN A 92 16.61 -13.46 -5.17
C GLN A 92 15.41 -12.78 -4.51
N VAL A 93 15.45 -11.46 -4.33
CA VAL A 93 14.33 -10.64 -3.87
C VAL A 93 13.15 -10.77 -4.85
N ASP A 94 13.40 -10.68 -6.15
CA ASP A 94 12.36 -10.86 -7.16
C ASP A 94 11.68 -12.24 -7.08
N TYR A 95 12.45 -13.30 -6.83
CA TYR A 95 11.89 -14.63 -6.58
C TYR A 95 10.95 -14.64 -5.36
N ARG A 96 11.35 -13.98 -4.27
CA ARG A 96 10.54 -13.86 -3.05
C ARG A 96 9.23 -13.09 -3.29
N ILE A 97 9.28 -12.04 -4.11
CA ILE A 97 8.09 -11.28 -4.51
C ILE A 97 7.11 -12.19 -5.25
N VAL A 98 7.57 -12.95 -6.24
CA VAL A 98 6.71 -13.86 -7.00
C VAL A 98 6.09 -14.92 -6.09
N LEU A 99 6.85 -15.45 -5.14
CA LEU A 99 6.33 -16.40 -4.14
C LEU A 99 5.27 -15.76 -3.24
N ALA A 100 5.51 -14.55 -2.75
CA ALA A 100 4.56 -13.81 -1.90
C ALA A 100 3.26 -13.50 -2.66
N GLU A 101 3.34 -13.11 -3.93
CA GLU A 101 2.19 -12.90 -4.82
C GLU A 101 1.34 -14.18 -4.96
N MET A 102 1.99 -15.32 -5.22
CA MET A 102 1.28 -16.61 -5.34
C MET A 102 0.71 -17.08 -3.99
N ASN A 103 1.40 -16.80 -2.88
CA ASN A 103 0.89 -17.05 -1.53
C ASN A 103 -0.33 -16.16 -1.22
N GLY A 104 -0.33 -14.92 -1.72
CA GLY A 104 -1.47 -14.00 -1.59
C GLY A 104 -2.74 -14.58 -2.21
N LEU A 105 -2.68 -15.09 -3.45
CA LEU A 105 -3.83 -15.73 -4.07
C LEU A 105 -4.24 -17.03 -3.35
N ASP A 106 -3.28 -17.84 -2.92
CA ASP A 106 -3.58 -19.05 -2.14
C ASP A 106 -4.33 -18.73 -0.85
N PHE A 107 -3.85 -17.73 -0.10
CA PHE A 107 -4.50 -17.23 1.12
C PHE A 107 -5.90 -16.68 0.83
N TYR A 108 -6.03 -15.93 -0.25
CA TYR A 108 -7.28 -15.37 -0.72
C TYR A 108 -8.33 -16.45 -1.01
N ILE A 109 -7.93 -17.55 -1.68
CA ILE A 109 -8.81 -18.67 -2.01
C ILE A 109 -9.14 -19.51 -0.78
N ARG A 110 -8.18 -19.80 0.08
CA ARG A 110 -8.39 -20.72 1.22
C ARG A 110 -9.01 -20.05 2.44
N VAL A 111 -8.60 -18.82 2.74
CA VAL A 111 -8.89 -18.16 4.04
C VAL A 111 -9.78 -16.95 3.86
N LEU A 112 -9.34 -15.93 3.13
CA LEU A 112 -10.04 -14.66 3.07
C LEU A 112 -11.40 -14.76 2.39
N LYS A 113 -11.50 -15.48 1.26
CA LYS A 113 -12.73 -15.76 0.50
C LYS A 113 -13.67 -14.56 0.37
N PRO A 114 -13.20 -13.38 -0.07
CA PRO A 114 -14.01 -12.16 -0.01
C PRO A 114 -15.28 -12.29 -0.85
N TRP A 115 -15.23 -13.00 -1.97
CA TRP A 115 -16.40 -13.22 -2.83
C TRP A 115 -17.55 -13.99 -2.16
N THR A 116 -17.28 -14.73 -1.06
CA THR A 116 -18.31 -15.48 -0.33
C THR A 116 -18.80 -14.81 0.93
N ARG A 117 -18.03 -13.89 1.51
CA ARG A 117 -18.30 -13.37 2.85
C ARG A 117 -18.35 -11.84 2.98
N ASP A 118 -17.85 -11.12 1.95
CA ASP A 118 -17.76 -9.66 1.96
C ASP A 118 -18.58 -9.03 0.82
N PRO A 119 -19.78 -8.52 1.06
CA PRO A 119 -20.55 -7.86 0.02
C PRO A 119 -19.85 -6.63 -0.59
N ALA A 120 -19.03 -5.91 0.18
CA ALA A 120 -18.27 -4.77 -0.31
C ALA A 120 -17.19 -5.15 -1.35
N PHE A 121 -16.83 -6.43 -1.44
CA PHE A 121 -15.95 -6.96 -2.50
C PHE A 121 -16.50 -6.70 -3.91
N TYR A 122 -17.82 -6.61 -4.04
CA TYR A 122 -18.50 -6.39 -5.31
C TYR A 122 -18.70 -4.92 -5.69
N LYS A 123 -18.12 -3.98 -4.89
CA LYS A 123 -18.06 -2.57 -5.29
C LYS A 123 -17.18 -2.44 -6.52
N SER A 124 -17.68 -1.75 -7.56
CA SER A 124 -16.95 -1.56 -8.81
C SER A 124 -16.55 -0.11 -9.05
N LEU A 125 -17.35 0.87 -8.62
CA LEU A 125 -17.10 2.28 -8.93
C LEU A 125 -16.24 2.95 -7.86
N TYR A 126 -15.13 3.56 -8.29
CA TYR A 126 -14.20 4.33 -7.47
C TYR A 126 -14.09 5.74 -8.02
N THR A 127 -14.36 6.75 -7.20
CA THR A 127 -14.43 8.16 -7.61
C THR A 127 -13.11 8.90 -7.47
N GLU A 128 -12.26 8.47 -6.54
CA GLU A 128 -10.99 9.11 -6.20
C GLU A 128 -9.85 8.10 -6.24
N GLN A 129 -8.65 8.57 -6.59
CA GLN A 129 -7.44 7.76 -6.56
C GLN A 129 -7.01 7.51 -5.12
N SER A 130 -6.63 6.28 -4.80
CA SER A 130 -5.94 5.97 -3.56
C SER A 130 -4.51 6.51 -3.59
N ASP A 131 -3.96 6.86 -2.44
CA ASP A 131 -2.56 7.21 -2.25
C ASP A 131 -1.64 5.99 -2.16
N THR A 132 -2.19 4.79 -2.25
CA THR A 132 -1.46 3.52 -2.32
C THR A 132 -1.26 3.04 -3.76
N PRO A 133 -0.30 2.12 -4.02
CA PRO A 133 -0.02 1.62 -5.37
C PRO A 133 -1.17 0.90 -6.07
N ALA A 134 -2.13 0.37 -5.30
CA ALA A 134 -3.31 -0.32 -5.80
C ALA A 134 -4.56 0.11 -5.00
N HIS A 135 -5.70 -0.52 -5.28
CA HIS A 135 -6.90 -0.26 -4.49
C HIS A 135 -6.75 -0.71 -3.05
N GLU A 136 -7.28 0.08 -2.13
CA GLU A 136 -7.53 -0.35 -0.77
C GLU A 136 -8.61 -1.44 -0.74
N GLY A 137 -8.36 -2.47 0.08
CA GLY A 137 -9.24 -3.63 0.21
C GLY A 137 -8.74 -4.86 -0.56
N PRO A 138 -9.54 -5.92 -0.59
CA PRO A 138 -9.19 -7.16 -1.29
C PRO A 138 -9.01 -6.94 -2.79
N THR A 139 -7.99 -7.55 -3.38
CA THR A 139 -7.73 -7.50 -4.82
C THR A 139 -8.93 -8.02 -5.62
N HIS A 140 -9.42 -7.23 -6.57
CA HIS A 140 -10.50 -7.60 -7.48
C HIS A 140 -10.29 -6.99 -8.88
N HIS A 141 -11.06 -7.49 -9.88
CA HIS A 141 -10.84 -7.14 -11.29
C HIS A 141 -12.03 -6.44 -11.94
N ALA A 142 -12.93 -5.88 -11.14
CA ALA A 142 -14.11 -5.17 -11.62
C ALA A 142 -14.08 -3.67 -11.30
N ALA A 143 -12.90 -3.11 -11.02
CA ALA A 143 -12.75 -1.70 -10.66
C ALA A 143 -12.96 -0.78 -11.88
N ILE A 144 -13.77 0.25 -11.69
CA ILE A 144 -13.99 1.36 -12.62
C ILE A 144 -13.47 2.63 -11.95
N GLU A 145 -12.38 3.16 -12.46
CA GLU A 145 -11.61 4.24 -11.86
C GLU A 145 -11.96 5.58 -12.50
N LEU A 146 -12.91 6.33 -11.93
CA LEU A 146 -13.40 7.58 -12.52
C LEU A 146 -12.36 8.69 -12.61
N TRP A 147 -11.31 8.67 -11.78
CA TRP A 147 -10.21 9.66 -11.88
C TRP A 147 -9.37 9.48 -13.15
N THR A 148 -9.45 8.34 -13.84
CA THR A 148 -8.77 8.09 -15.12
C THR A 148 -9.48 8.71 -16.31
N TYR A 149 -10.69 9.27 -16.10
CA TYR A 149 -11.51 9.90 -17.13
C TYR A 149 -11.44 11.42 -17.04
N SER A 150 -11.21 12.07 -18.18
CA SER A 150 -11.32 13.53 -18.29
C SER A 150 -12.76 13.94 -18.62
N PHE A 151 -13.33 14.83 -17.83
CA PHE A 151 -14.69 15.37 -18.07
C PHE A 151 -14.64 16.80 -18.61
N PRO A 152 -15.47 17.15 -19.62
CA PRO A 152 -16.47 16.31 -20.29
C PRO A 152 -15.82 15.16 -21.08
N LEU A 153 -16.52 14.01 -21.13
CA LEU A 153 -16.05 12.83 -21.84
C LEU A 153 -16.03 13.06 -23.36
N ASP A 154 -15.03 12.53 -24.05
CA ASP A 154 -15.07 12.33 -25.49
C ASP A 154 -15.80 11.02 -25.86
N ALA A 155 -16.10 10.82 -27.14
CA ALA A 155 -16.84 9.66 -27.61
C ALA A 155 -16.17 8.31 -27.29
N ALA A 156 -14.83 8.25 -27.31
CA ALA A 156 -14.08 7.04 -26.98
C ALA A 156 -14.19 6.71 -25.49
N SER A 157 -14.04 7.74 -24.64
CA SER A 157 -14.20 7.63 -23.19
C SER A 157 -15.63 7.28 -22.78
N GLU A 158 -16.65 7.85 -23.44
CA GLU A 158 -18.06 7.45 -23.23
C GLU A 158 -18.28 5.97 -23.54
N SER A 159 -17.77 5.50 -24.68
CA SER A 159 -17.92 4.09 -25.07
C SER A 159 -17.19 3.15 -24.10
N ARG A 160 -15.99 3.50 -23.67
CA ARG A 160 -15.23 2.72 -22.69
C ARG A 160 -15.95 2.65 -21.34
N LEU A 161 -16.39 3.79 -20.81
CA LEU A 161 -17.09 3.85 -19.52
C LEU A 161 -18.42 3.08 -19.57
N ALA A 162 -19.17 3.18 -20.68
CA ALA A 162 -20.38 2.39 -20.87
C ALA A 162 -20.11 0.89 -20.84
N ALA A 163 -19.05 0.43 -21.53
CA ALA A 163 -18.65 -0.97 -21.55
C ALA A 163 -18.25 -1.48 -20.14
N GLU A 164 -17.51 -0.69 -19.36
CA GLU A 164 -17.14 -1.03 -18.00
C GLU A 164 -18.36 -1.12 -17.08
N LEU A 165 -19.28 -0.15 -17.15
CA LEU A 165 -20.52 -0.12 -16.36
C LEU A 165 -21.48 -1.28 -16.67
N HIS A 166 -21.48 -1.80 -17.90
CA HIS A 166 -22.26 -2.98 -18.26
C HIS A 166 -21.83 -4.25 -17.50
N GLY A 167 -20.64 -4.29 -16.93
CA GLY A 167 -20.18 -5.37 -16.06
C GLY A 167 -20.83 -5.40 -14.67
N ILE A 168 -21.39 -4.27 -14.18
CA ILE A 168 -21.97 -4.19 -12.83
C ILE A 168 -23.20 -5.09 -12.63
N PRO A 169 -24.24 -5.05 -13.47
CA PRO A 169 -25.42 -5.89 -13.26
C PRO A 169 -25.12 -7.40 -13.23
N PRO A 170 -24.36 -8.00 -14.16
CA PRO A 170 -24.05 -9.43 -14.12
C PRO A 170 -23.15 -9.78 -12.93
N LEU A 171 -22.23 -8.90 -12.51
CA LEU A 171 -21.40 -9.08 -11.32
C LEU A 171 -22.25 -9.18 -10.05
N LEU A 172 -23.20 -8.26 -9.87
CA LEU A 172 -24.08 -8.25 -8.70
C LEU A 172 -25.11 -9.40 -8.72
N ALA A 173 -25.56 -9.81 -9.90
CA ALA A 173 -26.37 -11.02 -10.04
C ALA A 173 -25.60 -12.28 -9.59
N GLN A 174 -24.34 -12.39 -10.00
CA GLN A 174 -23.43 -13.45 -9.56
C GLN A 174 -23.18 -13.42 -8.05
N ALA A 175 -23.01 -12.22 -7.47
CA ALA A 175 -22.75 -12.00 -6.05
C ALA A 175 -23.82 -12.62 -5.15
N ARG A 176 -25.11 -12.57 -5.54
CA ARG A 176 -26.21 -13.19 -4.78
C ARG A 176 -26.04 -14.70 -4.62
N GLY A 177 -25.49 -15.37 -5.62
CA GLY A 177 -25.20 -16.80 -5.56
C GLY A 177 -23.91 -17.13 -4.79
N ASN A 178 -22.94 -16.25 -4.84
CA ASN A 178 -21.63 -16.46 -4.21
C ASN A 178 -21.62 -16.16 -2.72
N LEU A 179 -22.38 -15.17 -2.24
CA LEU A 179 -22.38 -14.67 -0.86
C LEU A 179 -23.12 -15.64 0.08
N THR A 180 -22.49 -16.75 0.38
CA THR A 180 -22.98 -17.79 1.29
C THR A 180 -22.44 -17.67 2.72
N GLY A 181 -21.45 -16.82 2.95
CA GLY A 181 -20.80 -16.64 4.24
C GLY A 181 -21.70 -16.00 5.30
N ASN A 182 -21.26 -16.09 6.58
CA ASN A 182 -21.99 -15.61 7.74
C ASN A 182 -21.27 -14.48 8.51
N ALA A 183 -20.35 -13.76 7.87
CA ALA A 183 -19.53 -12.70 8.48
C ALA A 183 -20.37 -11.44 8.73
N ARG A 184 -20.92 -11.30 9.96
CA ARG A 184 -21.90 -10.28 10.32
C ARG A 184 -21.46 -8.84 9.99
N ASP A 185 -20.28 -8.45 10.48
CA ASP A 185 -19.83 -7.06 10.36
C ASP A 185 -19.48 -6.70 8.91
N LEU A 186 -18.94 -7.63 8.13
CA LEU A 186 -18.72 -7.45 6.68
C LEU A 186 -20.05 -7.27 5.92
N TRP A 187 -21.11 -8.00 6.31
CA TRP A 187 -22.41 -7.85 5.67
C TRP A 187 -23.07 -6.50 5.96
N VAL A 188 -23.05 -6.08 7.22
CA VAL A 188 -23.65 -4.80 7.63
C VAL A 188 -22.95 -3.62 6.93
N THR A 189 -21.61 -3.63 6.93
CA THR A 189 -20.84 -2.56 6.27
C THR A 189 -20.91 -2.64 4.76
N GLY A 190 -20.98 -3.86 4.20
CA GLY A 190 -21.09 -4.07 2.76
C GLY A 190 -22.39 -3.53 2.17
N ALA A 191 -23.51 -3.64 2.88
CA ALA A 191 -24.78 -3.00 2.47
C ALA A 191 -24.61 -1.48 2.37
N GLY A 192 -23.97 -0.85 3.37
CA GLY A 192 -23.63 0.58 3.35
C GLY A 192 -22.75 0.96 2.15
N THR A 193 -21.74 0.14 1.85
CA THR A 193 -20.85 0.35 0.68
C THR A 193 -21.63 0.32 -0.63
N MET A 194 -22.59 -0.59 -0.79
CA MET A 194 -23.45 -0.63 -1.99
C MET A 194 -24.37 0.59 -2.08
N ARG A 195 -24.93 1.05 -0.97
CA ARG A 195 -25.69 2.31 -0.93
C ARG A 195 -24.85 3.52 -1.36
N GLN A 196 -23.58 3.55 -0.94
CA GLN A 196 -22.66 4.60 -1.41
C GLN A 196 -22.37 4.48 -2.90
N GLN A 197 -22.15 3.28 -3.44
CA GLN A 197 -21.99 3.10 -4.90
C GLN A 197 -23.19 3.60 -5.69
N THR A 198 -24.42 3.43 -5.18
CA THR A 198 -25.61 4.02 -5.81
C THR A 198 -25.49 5.54 -5.91
N LYS A 199 -25.12 6.22 -4.81
CA LYS A 199 -24.95 7.68 -4.80
C LYS A 199 -23.86 8.15 -5.76
N ASP A 200 -22.75 7.40 -5.83
CA ASP A 200 -21.63 7.70 -6.72
C ASP A 200 -22.05 7.56 -8.20
N LEU A 201 -22.87 6.54 -8.53
CA LEU A 201 -23.45 6.37 -9.87
C LEU A 201 -24.46 7.47 -10.22
N GLU A 202 -25.29 7.90 -9.26
CA GLU A 202 -26.21 9.03 -9.44
C GLU A 202 -25.45 10.35 -9.66
N GLU A 203 -24.34 10.57 -8.95
CA GLU A 203 -23.46 11.71 -9.18
C GLU A 203 -22.82 11.66 -10.57
N LEU A 204 -22.36 10.48 -11.00
CA LEU A 204 -21.86 10.28 -12.36
C LEU A 204 -22.94 10.64 -13.40
N ASP A 205 -24.19 10.24 -13.20
CA ASP A 205 -25.30 10.59 -14.11
C ASP A 205 -25.51 12.10 -14.21
N ARG A 206 -25.43 12.82 -13.08
CA ARG A 206 -25.50 14.30 -13.04
C ARG A 206 -24.31 14.95 -13.73
N ARG A 207 -23.12 14.36 -13.62
CA ARG A 207 -21.87 14.88 -14.19
C ARG A 207 -21.80 14.76 -15.72
N VAL A 208 -22.57 13.83 -16.30
CA VAL A 208 -22.61 13.59 -17.76
C VAL A 208 -23.98 13.86 -18.38
N PRO A 209 -24.57 15.08 -18.25
CA PRO A 209 -25.96 15.36 -18.65
C PRO A 209 -26.19 15.22 -20.17
N LYS A 210 -25.13 15.36 -20.97
CA LYS A 210 -25.17 15.29 -22.44
C LYS A 210 -24.62 13.97 -23.01
N ALA A 211 -24.37 12.95 -22.16
CA ALA A 211 -23.88 11.66 -22.62
C ALA A 211 -24.83 10.98 -23.58
N GLY A 212 -24.28 10.16 -24.47
CA GLY A 212 -25.03 9.37 -25.43
C GLY A 212 -25.97 8.35 -24.77
N THR A 213 -26.92 7.84 -25.54
CA THR A 213 -27.96 6.92 -25.05
C THR A 213 -27.39 5.68 -24.38
N GLU A 214 -26.29 5.14 -24.91
CA GLU A 214 -25.64 3.93 -24.41
C GLU A 214 -25.07 4.13 -22.98
N LEU A 215 -24.30 5.19 -22.77
CA LEU A 215 -23.75 5.50 -21.43
C LEU A 215 -24.87 5.77 -20.43
N LYS A 216 -25.90 6.53 -20.83
CA LYS A 216 -27.07 6.79 -19.98
C LYS A 216 -27.84 5.51 -19.63
N HIS A 217 -27.94 4.57 -20.56
CA HIS A 217 -28.55 3.26 -20.31
C HIS A 217 -27.69 2.44 -19.32
N ALA A 218 -26.39 2.36 -19.54
CA ALA A 218 -25.46 1.63 -18.67
C ALA A 218 -25.46 2.17 -17.21
N ILE A 219 -25.44 3.50 -17.03
CA ILE A 219 -25.54 4.12 -15.70
C ILE A 219 -26.85 3.73 -15.01
N ARG A 220 -28.01 3.86 -15.69
CA ARG A 220 -29.30 3.51 -15.10
C ARG A 220 -29.40 2.02 -14.74
N ALA A 221 -28.89 1.14 -15.58
CA ALA A 221 -28.84 -0.29 -15.30
C ALA A 221 -27.95 -0.61 -14.08
N ALA A 222 -26.80 0.04 -13.97
CA ALA A 222 -25.90 -0.09 -12.82
C ALA A 222 -26.54 0.43 -11.52
N ILE A 223 -27.24 1.58 -11.54
CA ILE A 223 -27.99 2.12 -10.40
C ILE A 223 -29.08 1.13 -9.95
N ALA A 224 -29.90 0.65 -10.88
CA ALA A 224 -30.98 -0.28 -10.57
C ALA A 224 -30.43 -1.59 -9.94
N ALA A 225 -29.43 -2.21 -10.57
CA ALA A 225 -28.81 -3.43 -10.07
C ALA A 225 -28.15 -3.25 -8.68
N THR A 226 -27.50 -2.10 -8.45
CA THR A 226 -26.86 -1.79 -7.16
C THR A 226 -27.89 -1.61 -6.07
N ASN A 227 -29.00 -0.89 -6.32
CA ASN A 227 -30.08 -0.73 -5.36
C ASN A 227 -30.76 -2.06 -5.01
N GLU A 228 -31.12 -2.85 -6.02
CA GLU A 228 -31.71 -4.18 -5.80
C GLU A 228 -30.78 -5.10 -5.01
N PHE A 229 -29.47 -4.99 -5.25
CA PHE A 229 -28.48 -5.77 -4.51
C PHE A 229 -28.37 -5.30 -3.06
N ALA A 230 -28.33 -3.97 -2.81
CA ALA A 230 -28.32 -3.41 -1.46
C ALA A 230 -29.57 -3.79 -0.65
N ASP A 231 -30.76 -3.74 -1.27
CA ASP A 231 -32.02 -4.16 -0.62
C ASP A 231 -31.99 -5.66 -0.27
N TRP A 232 -31.45 -6.49 -1.15
CA TRP A 232 -31.25 -7.91 -0.88
C TRP A 232 -30.27 -8.13 0.29
N LEU A 233 -29.15 -7.40 0.34
CA LEU A 233 -28.20 -7.47 1.45
C LEU A 233 -28.88 -7.12 2.78
N ASP A 234 -29.65 -6.04 2.83
CA ASP A 234 -30.39 -5.62 4.01
C ASP A 234 -31.40 -6.70 4.48
N SER A 235 -32.04 -7.39 3.54
CA SER A 235 -32.96 -8.50 3.84
C SER A 235 -32.26 -9.71 4.47
N GLN A 236 -31.00 -9.96 4.10
CA GLN A 236 -30.20 -11.10 4.58
C GLN A 236 -29.43 -10.79 5.88
N ALA A 237 -29.10 -9.52 6.12
CA ALA A 237 -28.25 -9.09 7.23
C ALA A 237 -28.70 -9.59 8.62
N PRO A 238 -30.02 -9.62 8.96
CA PRO A 238 -30.48 -10.13 10.25
C PRO A 238 -30.10 -11.61 10.54
N SER A 239 -29.88 -12.40 9.50
CA SER A 239 -29.46 -13.80 9.62
C SER A 239 -27.96 -13.97 9.86
N LYS A 240 -27.16 -12.92 9.67
CA LYS A 240 -25.70 -12.96 9.74
C LYS A 240 -25.23 -12.69 11.16
N ASN A 241 -24.57 -13.67 11.78
CA ASN A 241 -24.16 -13.61 13.19
C ASN A 241 -22.75 -14.19 13.44
N GLY A 242 -22.07 -14.64 12.39
CA GLY A 242 -20.75 -15.24 12.48
C GLY A 242 -19.61 -14.21 12.58
N PRO A 243 -18.40 -14.71 12.91
CA PRO A 243 -17.21 -13.89 13.02
C PRO A 243 -16.80 -13.30 11.68
N SER A 244 -16.25 -12.09 11.71
CA SER A 244 -15.81 -11.37 10.50
C SER A 244 -14.30 -11.31 10.34
N GLY A 245 -13.52 -11.49 11.42
CA GLY A 245 -12.07 -11.65 11.37
C GLY A 245 -11.65 -13.02 10.87
N ILE A 246 -10.37 -13.18 10.57
CA ILE A 246 -9.77 -14.42 10.05
C ILE A 246 -9.09 -15.27 11.11
N GLY A 247 -8.97 -14.77 12.35
CA GLY A 247 -8.27 -15.42 13.47
C GLY A 247 -6.76 -15.15 13.47
N LYS A 248 -6.15 -15.27 14.67
CA LYS A 248 -4.74 -14.94 14.93
C LYS A 248 -3.75 -15.75 14.08
N GLU A 249 -4.01 -17.05 13.96
CA GLU A 249 -3.13 -17.96 13.21
C GLU A 249 -3.08 -17.61 11.71
N ASN A 250 -4.26 -17.40 11.10
CA ASN A 250 -4.34 -17.01 9.72
C ASN A 250 -3.76 -15.60 9.48
N TYR A 251 -3.98 -14.68 10.41
CA TYR A 251 -3.40 -13.35 10.37
C TYR A 251 -1.87 -13.42 10.39
N THR A 252 -1.29 -14.15 11.36
CA THR A 252 0.16 -14.36 11.44
C THR A 252 0.73 -15.02 10.19
N TRP A 253 -0.01 -16.00 9.62
CA TRP A 253 0.41 -16.64 8.37
C TRP A 253 0.48 -15.65 7.21
N ALA A 254 -0.54 -14.79 7.08
CA ALA A 254 -0.58 -13.76 6.03
C ALA A 254 0.55 -12.74 6.19
N LEU A 255 0.80 -12.25 7.40
CA LEU A 255 1.93 -11.35 7.68
C LEU A 255 3.24 -11.93 7.20
N ARG A 256 3.55 -13.18 7.58
CA ARG A 256 4.86 -13.79 7.31
C ARG A 256 5.03 -14.25 5.87
N ASN A 257 3.96 -14.75 5.24
CA ASN A 257 4.08 -15.42 3.95
C ASN A 257 3.58 -14.59 2.76
N VAL A 258 2.76 -13.57 3.00
CA VAL A 258 2.25 -12.64 1.97
C VAL A 258 2.92 -11.29 2.10
N HIS A 259 2.78 -10.64 3.26
CA HIS A 259 3.34 -9.30 3.50
C HIS A 259 4.84 -9.31 3.83
N LEU A 260 5.41 -10.48 4.10
CA LEU A 260 6.81 -10.69 4.50
C LEU A 260 7.22 -9.80 5.70
N VAL A 261 6.29 -9.62 6.62
CA VAL A 261 6.50 -8.99 7.93
C VAL A 261 6.84 -10.08 8.93
N PRO A 262 8.02 -10.04 9.60
CA PRO A 262 8.52 -11.14 10.43
C PRO A 262 7.93 -11.14 11.85
N MET A 263 6.62 -10.88 11.96
CA MET A 263 5.92 -10.77 13.24
C MET A 263 4.74 -11.74 13.32
N THR A 264 4.34 -12.05 14.56
CA THR A 264 3.07 -12.68 14.89
C THR A 264 2.04 -11.62 15.23
N TRP A 265 0.78 -12.02 15.34
CA TRP A 265 -0.29 -11.16 15.83
C TRP A 265 0.03 -10.59 17.23
N GLU A 266 0.58 -11.41 18.15
CA GLU A 266 0.94 -11.03 19.52
C GLU A 266 2.11 -10.04 19.56
N GLU A 267 3.08 -10.21 18.67
CA GLU A 267 4.23 -9.30 18.56
C GLU A 267 3.78 -7.93 18.01
N GLU A 268 2.86 -7.89 17.04
CA GLU A 268 2.27 -6.62 16.59
C GLU A 268 1.44 -5.95 17.69
N VAL A 269 0.64 -6.70 18.48
CA VAL A 269 -0.06 -6.12 19.63
C VAL A 269 0.92 -5.47 20.59
N THR A 270 1.99 -6.16 20.96
CA THR A 270 3.01 -5.64 21.87
C THR A 270 3.68 -4.36 21.32
N LEU A 271 4.02 -4.35 20.05
CA LEU A 271 4.60 -3.18 19.39
C LEU A 271 3.64 -1.99 19.39
N LEU A 272 2.39 -2.21 18.98
CA LEU A 272 1.41 -1.13 18.87
C LEU A 272 0.97 -0.58 20.22
N GLU A 273 0.86 -1.42 21.27
CA GLU A 273 0.61 -0.97 22.65
C GLU A 273 1.74 -0.07 23.17
N ARG A 274 2.99 -0.46 22.91
CA ARG A 274 4.16 0.36 23.23
C ARG A 274 4.13 1.71 22.49
N GLU A 275 3.86 1.71 21.20
CA GLU A 275 3.83 2.93 20.39
C GLU A 275 2.64 3.83 20.77
N LEU A 276 1.49 3.27 21.11
CA LEU A 276 0.36 4.03 21.65
C LEU A 276 0.73 4.73 22.97
N ALA A 277 1.33 3.99 23.90
CA ALA A 277 1.78 4.55 25.17
C ALA A 277 2.86 5.63 24.97
N ARG A 278 3.82 5.41 24.06
CA ARG A 278 4.87 6.36 23.69
C ARG A 278 4.28 7.65 23.10
N ALA A 279 3.34 7.52 22.18
CA ALA A 279 2.69 8.67 21.55
C ALA A 279 1.93 9.53 22.58
N HIS A 280 1.15 8.89 23.47
CA HIS A 280 0.45 9.63 24.54
C HIS A 280 1.41 10.31 25.53
N ALA A 281 2.47 9.63 25.96
CA ALA A 281 3.46 10.22 26.86
C ALA A 281 4.19 11.39 26.20
N SER A 282 4.64 11.23 24.95
CA SER A 282 5.32 12.26 24.19
C SER A 282 4.42 13.48 23.93
N LEU A 283 3.15 13.25 23.63
CA LEU A 283 2.15 14.34 23.51
C LEU A 283 2.08 15.15 24.80
N ARG A 284 2.00 14.51 25.98
CA ARG A 284 1.95 15.23 27.27
C ARG A 284 3.21 16.03 27.54
N LEU A 285 4.38 15.52 27.14
CA LEU A 285 5.64 16.25 27.28
C LEU A 285 5.71 17.48 26.37
N GLU A 286 5.27 17.36 25.11
CA GLU A 286 5.19 18.51 24.20
C GLU A 286 4.13 19.52 24.65
N GLU A 287 2.97 19.11 25.11
CA GLU A 287 1.95 19.99 25.70
C GLU A 287 2.49 20.76 26.91
N HIS A 288 3.27 20.09 27.79
CA HIS A 288 3.93 20.76 28.91
C HIS A 288 4.98 21.76 28.43
N ARG A 289 5.83 21.38 27.48
CA ARG A 289 6.85 22.27 26.87
C ARG A 289 6.20 23.51 26.29
N ASN A 290 5.10 23.34 25.58
CA ASN A 290 4.42 24.40 24.86
C ASN A 290 3.35 25.14 25.67
N ARG A 291 3.19 24.86 26.98
CA ARG A 291 2.07 25.36 27.82
C ARG A 291 1.88 26.88 27.81
N ALA A 292 2.94 27.63 27.57
CA ALA A 292 2.89 29.09 27.49
C ALA A 292 2.58 29.63 26.09
N LEU A 293 2.57 28.76 25.06
CA LEU A 293 2.28 29.16 23.68
C LEU A 293 0.77 29.08 23.41
N PRO A 294 0.22 29.95 22.55
CA PRO A 294 -1.17 29.84 22.11
C PRO A 294 -1.40 28.53 21.35
N GLN A 295 -2.63 28.06 21.34
CA GLN A 295 -3.03 26.92 20.48
C GLN A 295 -2.98 27.33 19.00
N LEU A 296 -2.74 26.36 18.12
CA LEU A 296 -2.80 26.59 16.68
C LEU A 296 -4.21 26.98 16.27
N PRO A 297 -4.40 28.14 15.61
CA PRO A 297 -5.70 28.56 15.16
C PRO A 297 -6.18 27.70 14.00
N VAL A 298 -7.47 27.38 14.00
CA VAL A 298 -8.14 26.69 12.91
C VAL A 298 -8.34 27.66 11.75
N ALA A 299 -8.13 27.23 10.50
CA ALA A 299 -8.42 28.05 9.33
C ALA A 299 -9.91 28.43 9.32
N ALA A 300 -10.20 29.73 9.23
CA ALA A 300 -11.55 30.28 9.35
C ALA A 300 -12.34 30.26 8.02
N SER A 301 -11.64 30.10 6.88
CA SER A 301 -12.27 30.12 5.55
C SER A 301 -11.52 29.24 4.57
N ALA A 302 -12.18 28.93 3.44
CA ALA A 302 -11.57 28.19 2.35
C ALA A 302 -10.34 28.90 1.76
N ASP A 303 -10.36 30.23 1.66
CA ASP A 303 -9.23 31.00 1.15
C ASP A 303 -8.03 30.98 2.11
N GLU A 304 -8.29 31.06 3.41
CA GLU A 304 -7.25 30.94 4.42
C GLU A 304 -6.65 29.52 4.43
N TYR A 305 -7.49 28.49 4.36
CA TYR A 305 -7.06 27.10 4.28
C TYR A 305 -6.14 26.88 3.08
N ARG A 306 -6.57 27.34 1.89
CA ARG A 306 -5.77 27.22 0.65
C ARG A 306 -4.41 27.93 0.78
N ARG A 307 -4.39 29.16 1.28
CA ARG A 307 -3.14 29.91 1.49
C ARG A 307 -2.20 29.15 2.42
N ARG A 308 -2.70 28.67 3.57
CA ARG A 308 -1.89 27.87 4.52
C ARG A 308 -1.36 26.60 3.87
N ALA A 309 -2.15 25.93 3.04
CA ALA A 309 -1.76 24.74 2.30
C ALA A 309 -0.59 25.02 1.33
N GLU A 310 -0.69 26.10 0.55
CA GLU A 310 0.35 26.53 -0.38
C GLU A 310 1.65 26.94 0.34
N ASP A 311 1.54 27.70 1.43
CA ASP A 311 2.68 28.13 2.26
C ASP A 311 3.37 26.90 2.89
N ALA A 312 2.61 25.95 3.42
CA ALA A 312 3.12 24.74 4.03
C ALA A 312 3.84 23.86 3.00
N ALA A 313 3.27 23.65 1.81
CA ALA A 313 3.94 22.88 0.76
C ALA A 313 5.23 23.55 0.30
N THR A 314 5.22 24.86 0.10
CA THR A 314 6.40 25.63 -0.30
C THR A 314 7.52 25.49 0.75
N LYS A 315 7.18 25.65 2.03
CA LYS A 315 8.11 25.49 3.15
C LYS A 315 8.66 24.05 3.25
N TYR A 316 7.79 23.04 3.10
CA TYR A 316 8.18 21.64 3.16
C TYR A 316 9.15 21.26 2.04
N ILE A 317 8.86 21.61 0.79
CA ILE A 317 9.75 21.36 -0.35
C ILE A 317 11.09 22.09 -0.18
N ALA A 318 11.08 23.35 0.29
CA ALA A 318 12.31 24.10 0.56
C ALA A 318 13.13 23.43 1.67
N PHE A 319 12.48 22.94 2.72
CA PHE A 319 13.13 22.22 3.82
C PHE A 319 13.81 20.94 3.32
N LEU A 320 13.10 20.08 2.59
CA LEU A 320 13.67 18.85 2.04
C LEU A 320 14.93 19.11 1.19
N LYS A 321 14.91 20.17 0.37
CA LYS A 321 16.06 20.60 -0.44
C LYS A 321 17.22 21.12 0.39
N SER A 322 16.93 22.02 1.35
CA SER A 322 17.98 22.69 2.12
C SER A 322 18.70 21.79 3.11
N GLN A 323 18.04 20.76 3.60
CA GLN A 323 18.58 19.81 4.56
C GLN A 323 19.14 18.53 3.92
N ASP A 324 19.14 18.43 2.57
CA ASP A 324 19.59 17.25 1.84
C ASP A 324 19.00 15.93 2.40
N ILE A 325 17.68 15.94 2.69
CA ILE A 325 17.01 14.80 3.33
C ILE A 325 16.79 13.67 2.32
N LEU A 326 16.30 14.02 1.13
CA LEU A 326 16.09 13.06 0.06
C LEU A 326 16.40 13.66 -1.32
N PRO A 327 16.78 12.84 -2.31
CA PRO A 327 17.03 13.32 -3.66
C PRO A 327 15.75 13.88 -4.28
N MET A 328 15.66 15.20 -4.37
CA MET A 328 14.49 15.87 -4.96
C MET A 328 14.41 15.64 -6.47
N ARG A 329 13.19 15.42 -6.94
CA ARG A 329 12.84 15.29 -8.36
C ARG A 329 11.77 16.30 -8.74
N ASP A 330 11.76 16.71 -10.03
CA ASP A 330 10.84 17.76 -10.51
C ASP A 330 9.36 17.38 -10.38
N TYR A 331 9.04 16.10 -10.38
CA TYR A 331 7.65 15.63 -10.21
C TYR A 331 7.13 15.69 -8.78
N MET A 332 7.97 15.84 -7.75
CA MET A 332 7.56 15.76 -6.33
C MET A 332 6.68 16.94 -5.91
N ASP A 333 7.08 18.18 -6.22
CA ASP A 333 6.29 19.36 -5.86
C ASP A 333 4.93 19.38 -6.55
N PRO A 334 4.80 19.14 -7.87
CA PRO A 334 3.49 18.98 -8.50
C PRO A 334 2.64 17.85 -7.91
N ALA A 335 3.26 16.69 -7.59
CA ALA A 335 2.55 15.56 -7.00
C ALA A 335 1.96 15.91 -5.63
N LEU A 336 2.69 16.62 -4.78
CA LEU A 336 2.17 17.09 -3.49
C LEU A 336 0.99 18.06 -3.68
N ARG A 337 1.15 19.07 -4.54
CA ARG A 337 0.15 20.14 -4.72
C ARG A 337 -1.14 19.65 -5.36
N ALA A 338 -1.07 18.61 -6.18
CA ALA A 338 -2.25 18.03 -6.83
C ALA A 338 -3.24 17.39 -5.82
N HIS A 339 -2.77 17.11 -4.59
CA HIS A 339 -3.53 16.36 -3.59
C HIS A 339 -3.82 17.16 -2.31
N PHE A 340 -3.81 18.48 -2.38
CA PHE A 340 -4.28 19.31 -1.27
C PHE A 340 -5.73 18.98 -0.92
N GLY A 341 -6.01 18.83 0.37
CA GLY A 341 -7.36 18.69 0.88
C GLY A 341 -8.20 19.94 0.61
N LYS A 342 -9.50 19.83 0.88
CA LYS A 342 -10.46 20.93 0.78
C LYS A 342 -10.83 21.43 2.17
N TYR A 343 -11.18 22.73 2.26
CA TYR A 343 -11.74 23.27 3.48
C TYR A 343 -13.04 22.55 3.86
N GLN A 344 -13.11 22.11 5.11
CA GLN A 344 -14.31 21.50 5.68
C GLN A 344 -14.88 22.38 6.80
N PRO A 345 -16.21 22.61 6.82
CA PRO A 345 -16.89 23.22 7.97
C PRO A 345 -16.69 22.36 9.23
N GLU A 346 -16.75 22.98 10.41
CA GLU A 346 -16.49 22.29 11.68
C GLU A 346 -17.37 21.04 11.88
N ALA A 347 -18.63 21.11 11.45
CA ALA A 347 -19.57 20.00 11.60
C ALA A 347 -19.17 18.73 10.85
N THR A 348 -18.39 18.85 9.75
CA THR A 348 -18.01 17.76 8.86
C THR A 348 -16.50 17.46 8.88
N ARG A 349 -15.74 18.09 9.79
CA ARG A 349 -14.30 17.85 9.90
C ARG A 349 -14.02 16.47 10.46
N GLU A 350 -13.41 15.64 9.65
CA GLU A 350 -12.86 14.36 10.03
C GLU A 350 -11.51 14.51 10.74
N PHE A 351 -10.96 13.42 11.24
CA PHE A 351 -9.71 13.41 12.02
C PHE A 351 -8.55 14.13 11.30
N PHE A 352 -8.32 13.83 10.02
CA PHE A 352 -7.24 14.45 9.26
C PHE A 352 -7.50 15.93 8.96
N ASP A 353 -8.78 16.33 8.83
CA ASP A 353 -9.15 17.73 8.70
C ASP A 353 -8.83 18.52 9.98
N MET A 354 -8.97 17.89 11.16
CA MET A 354 -8.60 18.54 12.42
C MET A 354 -7.11 18.91 12.45
N ALA A 355 -6.25 18.11 11.85
CA ALA A 355 -4.82 18.41 11.71
C ALA A 355 -4.57 19.48 10.64
N THR A 356 -5.05 19.26 9.40
CA THR A 356 -4.74 20.13 8.26
C THR A 356 -5.32 21.54 8.38
N HIS A 357 -6.46 21.72 9.06
CA HIS A 357 -7.03 23.06 9.33
C HIS A 357 -6.24 23.85 10.36
N ARG A 358 -5.31 23.20 11.09
CA ARG A 358 -4.42 23.84 12.06
C ARG A 358 -3.01 24.01 11.51
N GLU A 359 -2.43 22.92 11.01
CA GLU A 359 -1.09 22.87 10.44
C GLU A 359 -1.02 21.82 9.31
N PRO A 360 -1.24 22.23 8.07
CA PRO A 360 -1.27 21.28 6.93
C PRO A 360 0.02 20.48 6.78
N MET A 361 1.17 21.08 7.12
CA MET A 361 2.48 20.47 6.94
C MET A 361 2.62 19.13 7.68
N THR A 362 1.92 18.96 8.81
CA THR A 362 1.97 17.71 9.59
C THR A 362 1.43 16.50 8.83
N LEU A 363 0.46 16.71 7.93
CA LEU A 363 -0.03 15.66 7.05
C LEU A 363 0.73 15.61 5.71
N TYR A 364 1.32 16.74 5.27
CA TYR A 364 2.09 16.74 4.00
C TYR A 364 3.36 15.91 4.08
N THR A 365 3.91 15.68 5.26
CA THR A 365 4.98 14.69 5.45
C THR A 365 4.50 13.28 5.15
N HIS A 366 3.27 12.93 5.51
CA HIS A 366 2.63 11.65 5.16
C HIS A 366 2.34 11.54 3.66
N PHE A 367 2.16 12.63 2.95
CA PHE A 367 1.96 12.67 1.49
C PHE A 367 3.19 12.22 0.70
N TYR A 368 4.17 11.60 1.35
CA TYR A 368 5.23 10.84 0.70
C TYR A 368 4.68 9.77 -0.26
N HIS A 369 3.49 9.28 -0.01
CA HIS A 369 2.74 8.41 -0.92
C HIS A 369 2.69 8.96 -2.37
N TRP A 370 2.39 10.25 -2.52
CA TRP A 370 2.29 10.87 -3.84
C TRP A 370 3.65 11.00 -4.54
N PHE A 371 4.74 11.12 -3.76
CA PHE A 371 6.10 11.02 -4.32
C PHE A 371 6.39 9.60 -4.81
N ASP A 372 5.98 8.58 -4.07
CA ASP A 372 6.14 7.18 -4.44
C ASP A 372 5.37 6.84 -5.71
N LEU A 373 4.08 7.23 -5.81
CA LEU A 373 3.26 7.00 -7.00
C LEU A 373 3.80 7.74 -8.22
N ALA A 374 4.25 8.99 -8.03
CA ALA A 374 4.87 9.75 -9.10
C ALA A 374 6.19 9.09 -9.56
N ARG A 375 7.02 8.60 -8.62
CA ARG A 375 8.26 7.88 -8.95
C ARG A 375 7.97 6.59 -9.71
N MET A 376 7.00 5.79 -9.31
CA MET A 376 6.63 4.55 -10.03
C MET A 376 6.28 4.84 -11.49
N ARG A 377 5.66 5.99 -11.78
CA ARG A 377 5.29 6.43 -13.12
C ARG A 377 6.46 7.00 -13.91
N GLU A 378 7.28 7.88 -13.29
CA GLU A 378 8.32 8.65 -13.98
C GLU A 378 9.66 7.89 -14.01
N GLU A 379 9.95 7.08 -13.01
CA GLU A 379 11.18 6.31 -12.85
C GLU A 379 10.84 4.82 -12.59
N PRO A 380 10.16 4.11 -13.54
CA PRO A 380 9.73 2.73 -13.32
C PRO A 380 10.92 1.82 -13.05
N HIS A 381 10.75 0.88 -12.10
CA HIS A 381 11.82 -0.02 -11.70
C HIS A 381 12.32 -0.88 -12.87
N PRO A 382 13.64 -1.10 -13.02
CA PRO A 382 14.20 -1.87 -14.14
C PRO A 382 13.76 -3.34 -14.13
N SER A 383 13.54 -3.95 -12.95
CA SER A 383 13.00 -5.30 -12.88
C SER A 383 11.55 -5.33 -13.35
N PRO A 384 11.21 -6.20 -14.33
CA PRO A 384 9.82 -6.36 -14.78
C PRO A 384 8.86 -6.84 -13.68
N ILE A 385 9.39 -7.43 -12.60
CA ILE A 385 8.62 -7.94 -11.47
C ILE A 385 8.19 -6.81 -10.53
N ARG A 386 9.02 -5.75 -10.38
CA ARG A 386 8.76 -4.61 -9.48
C ARG A 386 8.24 -3.36 -10.18
N ARG A 387 8.12 -3.39 -11.51
CA ARG A 387 7.78 -2.20 -12.31
C ARG A 387 6.37 -1.70 -12.05
N ASP A 388 5.43 -2.62 -11.98
CA ASP A 388 4.02 -2.34 -11.74
C ASP A 388 3.64 -2.64 -10.29
N ALA A 389 2.50 -2.11 -9.84
CA ALA A 389 1.98 -2.41 -8.52
C ALA A 389 1.84 -3.93 -8.30
N LEU A 390 2.36 -4.40 -7.18
CA LEU A 390 2.20 -5.78 -6.76
C LEU A 390 0.77 -6.01 -6.25
N LEU A 391 0.28 -7.25 -6.35
CA LEU A 391 -1.04 -7.65 -5.91
C LEU A 391 -1.04 -8.03 -4.42
N TYR A 392 -2.22 -8.30 -3.87
CA TYR A 392 -2.43 -8.76 -2.49
C TYR A 392 -1.82 -7.84 -1.42
N ASN A 393 -1.60 -6.55 -1.79
CA ASN A 393 -1.17 -5.47 -0.89
C ASN A 393 0.13 -5.80 -0.13
N ILE A 394 1.02 -6.56 -0.75
CA ILE A 394 2.28 -6.99 -0.13
C ILE A 394 3.25 -5.83 0.12
N TRP A 395 2.99 -4.68 -0.46
CA TRP A 395 3.73 -3.42 -0.34
C TRP A 395 3.31 -2.56 0.88
N ASP A 396 2.25 -2.93 1.63
CA ASP A 396 1.67 -2.11 2.70
C ASP A 396 2.72 -1.62 3.71
N SER A 397 3.59 -2.49 4.20
CA SER A 397 4.62 -2.12 5.18
C SER A 397 5.60 -1.06 4.66
N ARG A 398 5.85 -1.04 3.33
CA ARG A 398 6.72 -0.03 2.70
C ARG A 398 5.97 1.27 2.45
N ALA A 399 4.77 1.23 1.92
CA ALA A 399 3.99 2.40 1.57
C ALA A 399 3.57 3.18 2.82
N GLU A 400 2.79 2.56 3.68
CA GLU A 400 2.25 3.18 4.89
C GLU A 400 3.33 3.42 5.95
N GLY A 401 4.26 2.47 6.08
CA GLY A 401 5.38 2.61 7.00
C GLY A 401 6.26 3.81 6.69
N MET A 402 6.57 4.05 5.41
CA MET A 402 7.39 5.20 5.01
C MET A 402 6.66 6.52 5.25
N ALA A 403 5.41 6.63 4.85
CA ALA A 403 4.61 7.83 5.05
C ALA A 403 4.47 8.17 6.55
N THR A 404 4.23 7.17 7.39
CA THR A 404 4.17 7.34 8.84
C THR A 404 5.53 7.70 9.44
N ASN A 405 6.61 7.08 8.95
CA ASN A 405 7.96 7.38 9.40
C ASN A 405 8.37 8.84 9.07
N MET A 406 7.96 9.33 7.89
CA MET A 406 8.23 10.72 7.49
C MET A 406 7.66 11.74 8.48
N GLU A 407 6.51 11.49 9.10
CA GLU A 407 5.94 12.42 10.09
C GLU A 407 6.89 12.66 11.27
N GLU A 408 7.41 11.60 11.86
CA GLU A 408 8.31 11.69 13.01
C GLU A 408 9.74 12.05 12.60
N MET A 409 10.25 11.53 11.49
CA MET A 409 11.58 11.88 10.98
C MET A 409 11.71 13.37 10.69
N MET A 410 10.72 13.98 10.02
CA MET A 410 10.75 15.40 9.71
C MET A 410 10.66 16.25 10.98
N MET A 411 9.92 15.80 11.99
CA MET A 411 9.90 16.43 13.29
C MET A 411 11.30 16.43 13.96
N HIS A 412 12.00 15.31 13.90
CA HIS A 412 13.37 15.20 14.44
C HIS A 412 14.40 15.94 13.60
N ALA A 413 14.19 16.06 12.29
CA ALA A 413 15.05 16.85 11.41
C ALA A 413 14.89 18.38 11.57
N GLY A 414 13.95 18.86 12.41
CA GLY A 414 13.77 20.27 12.73
C GLY A 414 12.70 20.99 11.89
N LEU A 415 11.87 20.29 11.13
CA LEU A 415 10.83 20.90 10.29
C LEU A 415 9.89 21.83 11.08
N TYR A 416 9.68 21.55 12.36
CA TYR A 416 8.74 22.27 13.23
C TYR A 416 9.44 23.11 14.32
N ASP A 417 10.73 23.45 14.19
CA ASP A 417 11.45 24.19 15.21
C ASP A 417 10.90 25.61 15.42
N ASP A 418 10.36 26.22 14.37
CA ASP A 418 9.67 27.50 14.40
C ASP A 418 8.18 27.40 14.76
N ASN A 419 7.61 26.20 14.79
CA ASN A 419 6.21 25.93 15.15
C ASN A 419 6.09 24.70 16.08
N PRO A 420 6.56 24.79 17.34
CA PRO A 420 6.63 23.62 18.22
C PRO A 420 5.27 23.01 18.57
N ARG A 421 4.13 23.74 18.39
CA ARG A 421 2.79 23.16 18.53
C ARG A 421 2.47 22.12 17.45
N ALA A 422 3.11 22.20 16.27
CA ALA A 422 2.95 21.19 15.22
C ALA A 422 3.44 19.80 15.66
N ARG A 423 4.48 19.75 16.54
CA ARG A 423 4.99 18.49 17.11
C ARG A 423 3.93 17.73 17.92
N GLU A 424 3.00 18.43 18.57
CA GLU A 424 1.87 17.80 19.26
C GLU A 424 0.96 17.04 18.27
N ILE A 425 0.77 17.58 17.06
CA ILE A 425 -0.04 16.94 16.03
C ILE A 425 0.63 15.64 15.56
N VAL A 426 1.95 15.61 15.38
CA VAL A 426 2.68 14.39 15.02
C VAL A 426 2.41 13.26 16.02
N TRP A 427 2.45 13.56 17.31
CA TRP A 427 2.13 12.56 18.34
C TRP A 427 0.66 12.16 18.37
N ILE A 428 -0.27 13.06 18.03
CA ILE A 428 -1.69 12.73 17.88
C ILE A 428 -1.90 11.80 16.69
N LEU A 429 -1.24 12.04 15.56
CA LEU A 429 -1.27 11.19 14.37
C LEU A 429 -0.77 9.77 14.71
N LEU A 430 0.38 9.66 15.38
CA LEU A 430 0.92 8.35 15.79
C LEU A 430 -0.01 7.62 16.76
N ALA A 431 -0.60 8.32 17.75
CA ALA A 431 -1.54 7.71 18.69
C ALA A 431 -2.79 7.16 17.97
N GLN A 432 -3.32 7.90 16.99
CA GLN A 432 -4.46 7.43 16.19
C GLN A 432 -4.07 6.20 15.35
N ARG A 433 -2.90 6.19 14.71
CA ARG A 433 -2.43 5.04 13.93
C ARG A 433 -2.25 3.78 14.79
N ALA A 434 -1.66 3.92 15.96
CA ALA A 434 -1.50 2.81 16.90
C ALA A 434 -2.87 2.33 17.43
N ALA A 435 -3.79 3.25 17.76
CA ALA A 435 -5.12 2.90 18.23
C ALA A 435 -5.94 2.16 17.17
N ARG A 436 -5.94 2.63 15.91
CA ARG A 436 -6.67 1.96 14.82
C ARG A 436 -6.07 0.59 14.48
N GLY A 437 -4.75 0.47 14.51
CA GLY A 437 -4.05 -0.79 14.29
C GLY A 437 -4.39 -1.83 15.37
N LEU A 438 -4.36 -1.45 16.65
CA LEU A 438 -4.78 -2.33 17.76
C LEU A 438 -6.25 -2.76 17.62
N ALA A 439 -7.13 -1.80 17.30
CA ALA A 439 -8.54 -2.12 17.07
C ALA A 439 -8.73 -3.15 15.96
N SER A 440 -7.97 -3.01 14.85
CA SER A 440 -8.00 -3.93 13.72
C SER A 440 -7.47 -5.32 14.10
N LEU A 441 -6.39 -5.41 14.89
CA LEU A 441 -5.83 -6.68 15.39
C LEU A 441 -6.87 -7.47 16.20
N HIS A 442 -7.53 -6.81 17.16
CA HIS A 442 -8.57 -7.45 17.96
C HIS A 442 -9.81 -7.82 17.13
N ALA A 443 -10.17 -7.01 16.12
CA ALA A 443 -11.25 -7.35 15.18
C ALA A 443 -10.89 -8.58 14.32
N GLN A 444 -9.67 -8.66 13.81
CA GLN A 444 -9.17 -9.81 13.06
C GLN A 444 -9.08 -11.09 13.91
N ALA A 445 -8.77 -10.96 15.20
CA ALA A 445 -8.78 -12.06 16.17
C ALA A 445 -10.19 -12.49 16.59
N ASN A 446 -11.24 -11.80 16.15
CA ASN A 446 -12.63 -11.94 16.61
C ASN A 446 -12.83 -11.68 18.13
N GLU A 447 -11.96 -10.90 18.73
CA GLU A 447 -12.07 -10.43 20.12
C GLU A 447 -12.92 -9.17 20.20
N PHE A 448 -12.93 -8.34 19.13
CA PHE A 448 -13.79 -7.18 18.97
C PHE A 448 -14.78 -7.39 17.82
N THR A 449 -16.01 -6.94 18.05
CA THR A 449 -16.90 -6.59 16.94
C THR A 449 -16.43 -5.29 16.28
N LEU A 450 -16.91 -5.00 15.09
CA LEU A 450 -16.60 -3.73 14.41
C LEU A 450 -16.98 -2.51 15.28
N LYS A 451 -18.10 -2.59 16.02
CA LYS A 451 -18.48 -1.52 16.95
C LYS A 451 -17.46 -1.33 18.06
N GLN A 452 -16.98 -2.40 18.67
CA GLN A 452 -15.96 -2.33 19.73
C GLN A 452 -14.61 -1.80 19.18
N ALA A 453 -14.24 -2.17 17.96
CA ALA A 453 -13.06 -1.65 17.29
C ALA A 453 -13.16 -0.12 17.06
N LYS A 454 -14.31 0.35 16.59
CA LYS A 454 -14.60 1.80 16.44
C LYS A 454 -14.55 2.52 17.80
N ASP A 455 -15.21 1.99 18.82
CA ASP A 455 -15.23 2.59 20.15
C ASP A 455 -13.81 2.67 20.75
N PHE A 456 -12.98 1.64 20.53
CA PHE A 456 -11.59 1.61 20.97
C PHE A 456 -10.77 2.71 20.29
N GLN A 457 -10.85 2.82 18.98
CA GLN A 457 -10.12 3.86 18.21
C GLN A 457 -10.54 5.27 18.63
N VAL A 458 -11.83 5.53 18.79
CA VAL A 458 -12.35 6.82 19.28
C VAL A 458 -11.81 7.13 20.68
N LYS A 459 -11.82 6.17 21.58
CA LYS A 459 -11.36 6.34 22.97
C LYS A 459 -9.88 6.71 23.06
N TRP A 460 -9.04 6.07 22.24
CA TRP A 460 -7.59 6.20 22.33
C TRP A 460 -7.00 7.26 21.40
N THR A 461 -7.81 7.87 20.54
CA THR A 461 -7.39 9.02 19.74
C THR A 461 -7.45 10.29 20.59
N PRO A 462 -6.32 11.04 20.76
CA PRO A 462 -6.28 12.21 21.64
C PRO A 462 -7.23 13.34 21.22
N ARG A 463 -7.58 14.17 22.20
CA ARG A 463 -8.35 15.43 22.03
C ARG A 463 -9.76 15.26 21.44
N GLY A 464 -10.30 14.05 21.37
CA GLY A 464 -11.59 13.77 20.76
C GLY A 464 -11.64 14.09 19.27
N TRP A 465 -10.50 14.08 18.58
CA TRP A 465 -10.44 14.38 17.14
C TRP A 465 -11.05 13.29 16.27
N MET A 466 -11.08 12.02 16.74
CA MET A 466 -11.80 10.96 16.05
C MET A 466 -13.28 11.02 16.42
N ARG A 467 -14.08 11.48 15.52
CA ARG A 467 -15.51 11.71 15.70
C ARG A 467 -16.30 10.43 15.39
N PRO A 468 -17.07 9.89 16.38
CA PRO A 468 -17.85 8.65 16.18
C PRO A 468 -19.12 8.88 15.32
N ASP A 469 -19.53 10.13 15.14
CA ASP A 469 -20.72 10.56 14.39
C ASP A 469 -20.42 10.85 12.90
N LEU A 470 -19.15 10.75 12.48
CA LEU A 470 -18.71 10.89 11.09
C LEU A 470 -18.23 9.54 10.52
N ASP A 471 -17.98 9.50 9.21
CA ASP A 471 -17.81 8.26 8.46
C ASP A 471 -16.44 7.62 8.60
N LEU A 472 -15.37 8.40 8.85
CA LEU A 472 -13.98 7.96 8.78
C LEU A 472 -13.68 6.73 9.65
N VAL A 473 -14.08 6.73 10.93
CA VAL A 473 -13.79 5.61 11.83
C VAL A 473 -14.50 4.32 11.38
N GLY A 474 -15.68 4.46 10.78
CA GLY A 474 -16.41 3.34 10.20
C GLY A 474 -15.72 2.79 8.95
N PHE A 475 -15.31 3.67 8.07
CA PHE A 475 -14.58 3.35 6.85
C PHE A 475 -13.26 2.64 7.17
N GLU A 476 -12.42 3.22 8.04
CA GLU A 476 -11.12 2.63 8.41
C GLU A 476 -11.27 1.23 8.99
N GLN A 477 -12.12 1.02 9.98
CA GLN A 477 -12.26 -0.29 10.62
C GLN A 477 -12.91 -1.34 9.70
N GLN A 478 -13.79 -0.93 8.77
CA GLN A 478 -14.29 -1.80 7.72
C GLN A 478 -13.15 -2.23 6.78
N LEU A 479 -12.34 -1.27 6.33
CA LEU A 479 -11.21 -1.52 5.43
C LEU A 479 -10.23 -2.52 6.05
N TYR A 480 -9.86 -2.32 7.32
CA TYR A 480 -8.90 -3.21 8.01
C TYR A 480 -9.45 -4.60 8.25
N LEU A 481 -10.75 -4.76 8.38
CA LEU A 481 -11.40 -6.07 8.47
C LEU A 481 -11.36 -6.81 7.12
N ARG A 482 -11.43 -6.08 6.01
CA ARG A 482 -11.38 -6.61 4.64
C ARG A 482 -9.96 -6.88 4.15
N GLN A 483 -8.97 -6.11 4.67
CA GLN A 483 -7.55 -6.19 4.30
C GLN A 483 -6.71 -6.41 5.58
N PRO A 484 -6.53 -7.68 6.00
CA PRO A 484 -5.70 -8.03 7.15
C PRO A 484 -4.26 -7.51 6.99
N GLY A 485 -3.71 -6.89 8.04
CA GLY A 485 -2.36 -6.32 8.04
C GLY A 485 -2.31 -4.84 7.66
N TYR A 486 -3.32 -4.29 6.97
CA TYR A 486 -3.27 -2.90 6.54
C TYR A 486 -3.30 -1.91 7.73
N GLY A 487 -4.22 -2.10 8.67
CA GLY A 487 -4.34 -1.22 9.83
C GLY A 487 -3.10 -1.14 10.72
N THR A 488 -2.26 -2.16 10.72
CA THR A 488 -1.00 -2.21 11.48
C THR A 488 0.21 -1.74 10.70
N SER A 489 0.16 -1.81 9.37
CA SER A 489 1.30 -1.54 8.47
C SER A 489 1.94 -0.16 8.67
N TYR A 490 1.17 0.83 9.10
CA TYR A 490 1.64 2.18 9.47
C TYR A 490 2.72 2.15 10.54
N VAL A 491 2.44 1.48 11.65
CA VAL A 491 3.35 1.39 12.81
C VAL A 491 4.39 0.29 12.62
N THR A 492 3.96 -0.86 12.14
CA THR A 492 4.85 -2.01 11.88
C THR A 492 5.85 -1.66 10.77
N GLY A 493 5.40 -1.07 9.67
CA GLY A 493 6.27 -0.64 8.57
C GLY A 493 7.26 0.44 8.99
N LYS A 494 6.81 1.44 9.81
CA LYS A 494 7.68 2.44 10.42
C LYS A 494 8.79 1.76 11.23
N TYR A 495 8.45 0.83 12.11
CA TYR A 495 9.41 0.09 12.92
C TYR A 495 10.44 -0.68 12.07
N LEU A 496 10.01 -1.35 11.02
CA LEU A 496 10.90 -2.08 10.11
C LEU A 496 11.85 -1.13 9.35
N LEU A 497 11.37 0.03 8.94
CA LEU A 497 12.20 1.06 8.28
C LEU A 497 13.23 1.69 9.24
N GLU A 498 12.89 1.89 10.51
CA GLU A 498 13.82 2.35 11.54
C GLU A 498 14.94 1.32 11.79
N ARG A 499 14.60 0.03 11.81
CA ARG A 499 15.58 -1.06 11.87
C ARG A 499 16.50 -1.04 10.66
N LEU A 500 15.92 -0.98 9.45
CA LEU A 500 16.69 -0.89 8.21
C LEU A 500 17.66 0.31 8.24
N MET A 501 17.20 1.47 8.70
CA MET A 501 18.05 2.66 8.83
C MET A 501 19.20 2.41 9.79
N THR A 502 18.95 1.79 10.95
CA THR A 502 19.96 1.46 11.95
C THR A 502 21.00 0.49 11.40
N ASP A 503 20.56 -0.58 10.75
CA ASP A 503 21.48 -1.57 10.14
C ASP A 503 22.34 -0.92 9.05
N ARG A 504 21.72 -0.11 8.19
CA ARG A 504 22.43 0.55 7.10
C ARG A 504 23.38 1.63 7.59
N ALA A 505 23.00 2.42 8.60
CA ALA A 505 23.87 3.41 9.22
C ALA A 505 25.08 2.75 9.89
N THR A 506 24.89 1.62 10.57
CA THR A 506 25.97 0.85 11.16
C THR A 506 26.97 0.32 10.11
N GLN A 507 26.49 -0.14 8.96
CA GLN A 507 27.34 -0.60 7.87
C GLN A 507 28.12 0.51 7.19
N LEU A 508 27.49 1.68 7.02
CA LEU A 508 28.09 2.79 6.28
C LEU A 508 28.99 3.67 7.14
N GLY A 509 28.81 3.67 8.47
CA GLY A 509 29.53 4.57 9.37
C GLY A 509 29.43 6.04 8.92
N ASP A 510 30.57 6.73 8.79
CA ASP A 510 30.64 8.14 8.38
C ASP A 510 30.13 8.41 6.94
N ALA A 511 29.94 7.38 6.12
CA ALA A 511 29.38 7.51 4.77
C ALA A 511 27.84 7.48 4.74
N PHE A 512 27.20 7.35 5.89
CA PHE A 512 25.74 7.42 6.00
C PHE A 512 25.26 8.86 5.85
N THR A 513 24.25 9.06 4.98
CA THR A 513 23.45 10.29 4.92
C THR A 513 21.99 9.93 4.72
N LEU A 514 21.06 10.80 5.14
CA LEU A 514 19.63 10.58 4.91
C LEU A 514 19.32 10.50 3.42
N SER A 515 19.87 11.42 2.63
CA SER A 515 19.69 11.47 1.17
C SER A 515 20.10 10.15 0.50
N ARG A 516 21.24 9.58 0.91
CA ARG A 516 21.68 8.26 0.43
C ARG A 516 20.73 7.14 0.85
N TRP A 517 20.29 7.12 2.10
CA TRP A 517 19.36 6.11 2.59
C TRP A 517 18.04 6.14 1.83
N PHE A 518 17.45 7.33 1.64
CA PHE A 518 16.22 7.47 0.84
C PHE A 518 16.42 7.04 -0.61
N ASP A 519 17.54 7.40 -1.23
CA ASP A 519 17.84 7.00 -2.61
C ASP A 519 17.95 5.47 -2.75
N GLU A 520 18.67 4.81 -1.83
CA GLU A 520 18.82 3.36 -1.80
C GLU A 520 17.48 2.65 -1.58
N VAL A 521 16.67 3.07 -0.58
CA VAL A 521 15.34 2.50 -0.30
C VAL A 521 14.39 2.70 -1.47
N ASN A 522 14.41 3.87 -2.08
CA ASN A 522 13.56 4.18 -3.23
C ASN A 522 13.91 3.36 -4.47
N ARG A 523 15.21 3.10 -4.70
CA ARG A 523 15.66 2.26 -5.82
C ARG A 523 15.27 0.80 -5.68
N ALA A 524 15.13 0.29 -4.46
CA ALA A 524 14.65 -1.09 -4.25
C ALA A 524 13.20 -1.28 -4.68
N GLY A 525 12.44 -0.18 -4.81
CA GLY A 525 11.06 -0.19 -5.30
C GLY A 525 10.01 -0.32 -4.18
N MET A 526 8.75 -0.49 -4.61
CA MET A 526 7.60 -0.60 -3.72
C MET A 526 7.38 -2.08 -3.33
N VAL A 527 8.26 -2.56 -2.46
CA VAL A 527 8.33 -3.98 -2.03
C VAL A 527 8.39 -4.06 -0.51
N PRO A 528 8.07 -5.21 0.11
CA PRO A 528 8.15 -5.37 1.56
C PRO A 528 9.47 -4.91 2.16
N VAL A 529 9.44 -4.26 3.33
CA VAL A 529 10.62 -3.63 3.95
C VAL A 529 11.73 -4.66 4.23
N GLU A 530 11.40 -5.87 4.65
CA GLU A 530 12.41 -6.90 4.91
C GLU A 530 13.14 -7.37 3.63
N LEU A 531 12.52 -7.28 2.47
CA LEU A 531 13.20 -7.52 1.20
C LEU A 531 14.17 -6.38 0.87
N ILE A 532 13.78 -5.13 1.14
CA ILE A 532 14.67 -3.96 1.00
C ILE A 532 15.86 -4.09 1.96
N ARG A 533 15.60 -4.48 3.22
CA ARG A 533 16.65 -4.72 4.22
C ARG A 533 17.67 -5.76 3.72
N TRP A 534 17.19 -6.89 3.24
CA TRP A 534 18.06 -7.92 2.67
C TRP A 534 18.85 -7.43 1.46
N GLU A 535 18.21 -6.72 0.53
CA GLU A 535 18.88 -6.22 -0.68
C GLU A 535 19.99 -5.21 -0.35
N LEU A 536 19.74 -4.27 0.58
CA LEU A 536 20.67 -3.18 0.89
C LEU A 536 21.77 -3.59 1.88
N THR A 537 21.48 -4.51 2.79
CA THR A 537 22.38 -4.84 3.90
C THR A 537 22.98 -6.23 3.83
N GLY A 538 22.39 -7.13 3.03
CA GLY A 538 22.71 -8.55 3.01
C GLY A 538 22.10 -9.33 4.20
N ILE A 539 21.37 -8.68 5.12
CA ILE A 539 20.77 -9.31 6.30
C ILE A 539 19.35 -9.76 5.94
N GLY A 540 19.17 -11.06 5.80
CA GLY A 540 17.87 -11.69 5.48
C GLY A 540 17.46 -12.76 6.50
N ASP A 541 17.88 -12.60 7.74
CA ASP A 541 17.75 -13.55 8.84
C ASP A 541 16.31 -13.79 9.32
N GLU A 542 15.41 -12.84 9.07
CA GLU A 542 14.00 -12.92 9.47
C GLU A 542 13.05 -13.29 8.33
N LEU A 543 13.58 -13.41 7.11
CA LEU A 543 12.75 -13.85 5.99
C LEU A 543 12.37 -15.34 6.16
N PRO A 544 11.09 -15.69 5.95
CA PRO A 544 10.66 -17.08 6.03
C PRO A 544 11.45 -17.94 5.03
N ALA A 545 11.70 -19.21 5.38
CA ALA A 545 12.28 -20.13 4.41
C ALA A 545 11.43 -20.15 3.13
N ALA A 546 12.06 -20.13 1.96
CA ALA A 546 11.33 -20.17 0.69
C ALA A 546 10.72 -21.56 0.38
N THR A 547 10.69 -22.43 1.40
CA THR A 547 10.15 -23.78 1.34
C THR A 547 8.72 -23.74 1.89
N ASN A 548 7.76 -23.82 1.02
CA ASN A 548 6.41 -24.44 1.18
C ASN A 548 5.39 -23.80 0.27
#